data_c45c8a1d96fce704dcbd068f18c306c7
#
_entry.id   c45c8a1d96fce704dcbd068f18c306c7
#
_cell.length_a   1.000
_cell.length_b   1.000
_cell.length_c   1.000
_cell.angle_alpha   90.00
_cell.angle_beta   90.00
_cell.angle_gamma   90.00
#
_symmetry.space_group_name_H-M   'P 1'
#
loop_
_entity.id
_entity.type
_entity.pdbx_description
1 polymer ?
#
loop_
_entity_poly.entity_id
_entity_poly.type
_entity_poly.pdbx_seq_one_letter_code
_entity_poly.pdbx_strand_id
1 'polypeptide(L)'
;MKVSISLERGPKGDHTINSQASILPPGHNCLGFPFRKKSRNGVPLTRRSALKAVLASAGAAAFWSPAEGGTTKRKPDPRRGSPKRYDMKKSINQWAFPYPQKMNLKECLKLAKDAGFEGIELNYDLENDLSPKSGKKDYHNIRRLADKVGIQISGLCSFLFWPYPLTSNDADKRKKGMELAGKIAQAAHDLGVENVLVVPGAVHIPWRDDYEPVPNDVCDRRAREAVRKLARQAEKLKVCLNIENIFFNGYLMTPMEMNDFVDSFQSEYVKIHFDTGNISMFQHPEHWVPMMGKRIKNLHFKEFSKKIKDYSLETFRPLLDGTINWPAVMEELDKVGYRGYVTFEYFHPYLYYPEALVYQTSDSLDRILGRIS
;
A
#
# COMPACT_ATOMS: atom_id res chain seq x y z
N MET A 1 11.29 -28.55 32.83
CA MET A 1 12.65 -28.70 32.36
C MET A 1 13.34 -27.34 32.58
N LYS A 2 14.17 -27.24 33.62
CA LYS A 2 14.88 -26.01 33.98
C LYS A 2 16.18 -25.98 33.17
N VAL A 3 16.42 -24.92 32.42
CA VAL A 3 17.70 -24.66 31.77
C VAL A 3 18.35 -23.50 32.52
N SER A 4 19.44 -23.81 33.22
CA SER A 4 20.31 -22.83 33.87
C SER A 4 21.37 -22.40 32.86
N ILE A 5 21.53 -21.14 32.61
CA ILE A 5 22.63 -20.58 31.83
C ILE A 5 23.59 -19.87 32.79
N SER A 6 24.80 -20.38 32.88
CA SER A 6 25.92 -19.76 33.59
C SER A 6 26.65 -18.83 32.61
N LEU A 7 26.83 -17.58 33.01
CA LEU A 7 27.67 -16.61 32.30
C LEU A 7 29.08 -16.64 32.93
N GLU A 8 30.07 -17.08 32.18
CA GLU A 8 31.47 -16.86 32.51
C GLU A 8 32.02 -15.67 31.67
N ARG A 9 32.69 -14.75 32.34
CA ARG A 9 33.43 -13.65 31.74
C ARG A 9 34.89 -14.06 31.54
N GLY A 10 35.39 -13.83 30.31
CA GLY A 10 36.83 -13.93 30.01
C GLY A 10 37.22 -12.80 29.04
N PRO A 11 38.52 -12.39 29.02
CA PRO A 11 38.95 -11.05 28.60
C PRO A 11 39.35 -10.93 27.12
N LYS A 12 39.23 -9.71 26.59
CA LYS A 12 39.81 -9.09 25.38
C LYS A 12 40.67 -9.95 24.43
N GLY A 13 40.34 -9.98 23.15
CA GLY A 13 41.21 -10.37 22.06
C GLY A 13 40.52 -10.35 20.69
N ASP A 14 41.15 -9.68 19.74
CA ASP A 14 40.79 -9.63 18.31
C ASP A 14 40.50 -10.98 17.69
N HIS A 15 39.44 -11.09 16.91
CA HIS A 15 39.28 -12.22 15.98
C HIS A 15 38.63 -11.80 14.67
N THR A 16 39.43 -11.87 13.63
CA THR A 16 39.03 -12.04 12.23
C THR A 16 38.23 -13.34 12.08
N ILE A 17 37.04 -13.25 11.48
CA ILE A 17 36.25 -14.45 11.17
C ILE A 17 36.47 -14.83 9.72
N ASN A 18 37.05 -16.02 9.56
CA ASN A 18 37.19 -16.73 8.28
C ASN A 18 36.02 -17.73 8.19
N SER A 19 35.20 -17.63 7.16
CA SER A 19 34.04 -18.52 6.97
C SER A 19 34.34 -19.62 5.99
N GLN A 20 34.32 -20.88 6.43
CA GLN A 20 34.04 -22.06 5.62
C GLN A 20 33.50 -23.18 6.51
N ALA A 21 32.29 -23.62 6.26
CA ALA A 21 31.89 -25.02 6.46
C ALA A 21 30.52 -25.30 5.83
N SER A 22 30.55 -26.02 4.75
CA SER A 22 29.44 -26.75 4.14
C SER A 22 29.16 -28.03 4.95
N ILE A 23 27.89 -28.30 5.31
CA ILE A 23 27.43 -29.64 5.68
C ILE A 23 26.05 -29.88 5.05
N LEU A 24 25.99 -30.80 4.09
CA LEU A 24 24.77 -31.43 3.58
C LEU A 24 24.56 -32.78 4.32
N PRO A 25 23.34 -33.12 4.72
CA PRO A 25 23.01 -34.49 5.15
C PRO A 25 22.53 -35.35 3.97
N PRO A 26 22.60 -36.71 4.08
CA PRO A 26 22.45 -37.65 2.97
C PRO A 26 21.01 -38.12 2.72
N GLY A 27 20.69 -38.28 1.46
CA GLY A 27 19.94 -39.37 0.86
C GLY A 27 18.46 -39.57 1.15
N HIS A 28 17.62 -39.24 0.13
CA HIS A 28 16.43 -40.06 -0.15
C HIS A 28 16.32 -40.35 -1.64
N ASN A 29 16.07 -41.64 -1.93
CA ASN A 29 15.99 -42.27 -3.22
C ASN A 29 14.93 -41.67 -4.14
N CYS A 30 15.33 -41.31 -5.35
CA CYS A 30 14.42 -41.09 -6.48
C CYS A 30 14.19 -42.41 -7.20
N LEU A 31 12.94 -42.85 -7.23
CA LEU A 31 12.47 -43.95 -8.06
C LEU A 31 12.51 -43.54 -9.53
N GLY A 32 13.28 -44.25 -10.32
CA GLY A 32 13.39 -44.08 -11.76
C GLY A 32 12.14 -44.63 -12.50
N PHE A 33 11.67 -43.88 -13.47
CA PHE A 33 10.76 -44.37 -14.51
C PHE A 33 11.58 -44.64 -15.80
N PRO A 34 11.36 -45.79 -16.46
CA PRO A 34 12.14 -46.15 -17.66
C PRO A 34 11.61 -45.46 -18.91
N PHE A 35 12.47 -44.77 -19.62
CA PHE A 35 12.24 -44.31 -20.97
C PHE A 35 12.24 -45.50 -21.96
N ARG A 36 11.06 -45.80 -22.53
CA ARG A 36 10.93 -46.77 -23.62
C ARG A 36 11.14 -46.04 -24.97
N LYS A 37 12.32 -46.26 -25.59
CA LYS A 37 12.55 -45.95 -26.99
C LYS A 37 11.65 -46.78 -27.90
N LYS A 38 10.86 -46.15 -28.75
CA LYS A 38 10.36 -46.74 -30.01
C LYS A 38 10.86 -45.92 -31.19
N SER A 39 11.70 -46.51 -31.96
CA SER A 39 12.09 -46.10 -33.32
C SER A 39 10.95 -46.38 -34.28
N ARG A 40 10.68 -45.45 -35.21
CA ARG A 40 10.42 -45.82 -36.64
C ARG A 40 10.26 -44.56 -37.50
N ASN A 41 11.19 -44.48 -38.45
CA ASN A 41 11.05 -44.01 -39.83
C ASN A 41 10.42 -42.62 -40.07
N GLY A 42 11.27 -41.60 -40.10
CA GLY A 42 10.95 -40.31 -40.73
C GLY A 42 11.90 -40.04 -41.90
N VAL A 43 11.35 -39.98 -43.08
CA VAL A 43 12.02 -39.58 -44.31
C VAL A 43 12.49 -38.13 -44.18
N PRO A 44 13.72 -37.75 -44.59
CA PRO A 44 14.18 -36.37 -44.46
C PRO A 44 13.53 -35.48 -45.54
N LEU A 45 12.80 -34.48 -45.09
CA LEU A 45 12.25 -33.41 -45.92
C LEU A 45 13.40 -32.53 -46.48
N THR A 46 13.61 -32.55 -47.75
CA THR A 46 14.59 -31.70 -48.41
C THR A 46 14.10 -30.25 -48.55
N ARG A 47 14.99 -29.26 -48.54
CA ARG A 47 14.68 -27.82 -48.68
C ARG A 47 13.78 -27.46 -49.86
N ARG A 48 13.62 -28.33 -50.86
CA ARG A 48 12.75 -28.13 -52.02
C ARG A 48 11.27 -28.39 -51.77
N SER A 49 10.93 -29.18 -50.75
CA SER A 49 9.52 -29.46 -50.39
C SER A 49 8.91 -28.34 -49.55
N ALA A 50 9.72 -27.57 -48.81
CA ALA A 50 9.25 -26.43 -48.01
C ALA A 50 8.87 -25.20 -48.89
N LEU A 51 9.50 -25.05 -50.05
CA LEU A 51 9.23 -23.91 -50.95
C LEU A 51 7.95 -24.08 -51.77
N LYS A 52 7.47 -25.31 -51.99
CA LYS A 52 6.21 -25.57 -52.73
C LYS A 52 4.94 -25.39 -51.88
N ALA A 53 5.05 -25.42 -50.60
CA ALA A 53 3.91 -25.18 -49.67
C ALA A 53 3.59 -23.69 -49.45
N VAL A 54 4.53 -22.78 -49.78
CA VAL A 54 4.37 -21.33 -49.61
C VAL A 54 3.76 -20.65 -50.84
N LEU A 55 3.74 -21.32 -52.03
CA LEU A 55 3.24 -20.74 -53.26
C LEU A 55 1.80 -21.16 -53.65
N ALA A 56 1.14 -21.97 -52.82
CA ALA A 56 -0.24 -22.40 -53.04
C ALA A 56 -1.32 -21.64 -52.27
N SER A 57 -0.93 -20.61 -51.51
CA SER A 57 -1.88 -19.78 -50.70
C SER A 57 -2.02 -18.33 -51.17
N ALA A 58 -1.56 -18.01 -52.37
CA ALA A 58 -1.78 -16.70 -52.98
C ALA A 58 -2.93 -16.76 -54.00
N GLY A 59 -4.18 -16.81 -53.51
CA GLY A 59 -5.32 -16.83 -54.38
C GLY A 59 -6.68 -16.92 -53.71
N ALA A 60 -6.84 -16.23 -52.56
CA ALA A 60 -8.18 -15.92 -52.04
C ALA A 60 -8.10 -14.52 -51.42
N ALA A 61 -8.32 -13.50 -52.26
CA ALA A 61 -8.70 -12.18 -51.74
C ALA A 61 -10.10 -12.32 -51.15
N ALA A 62 -10.17 -12.75 -49.91
CA ALA A 62 -11.40 -12.64 -49.14
C ALA A 62 -11.57 -11.13 -48.87
N PHE A 63 -12.65 -10.58 -49.42
CA PHE A 63 -13.18 -9.28 -49.05
C PHE A 63 -13.35 -9.25 -47.58
N TRP A 64 -12.43 -8.54 -46.88
CA TRP A 64 -12.59 -8.22 -45.48
C TRP A 64 -13.61 -7.10 -45.38
N SER A 65 -14.87 -7.46 -45.25
CA SER A 65 -15.88 -6.53 -44.77
C SER A 65 -15.44 -6.11 -43.38
N PRO A 66 -15.36 -4.81 -43.07
CA PRO A 66 -15.16 -4.40 -41.71
C PRO A 66 -16.36 -4.94 -40.91
N ALA A 67 -16.13 -5.93 -40.07
CA ALA A 67 -17.12 -6.35 -39.10
C ALA A 67 -17.44 -5.12 -38.26
N GLU A 68 -18.70 -4.65 -38.36
CA GLU A 68 -19.21 -3.67 -37.43
C GLU A 68 -18.92 -4.19 -36.02
N GLY A 69 -17.97 -3.51 -35.36
CA GLY A 69 -17.53 -3.88 -34.02
C GLY A 69 -18.63 -3.60 -33.01
N GLY A 70 -19.60 -4.48 -32.99
CA GLY A 70 -20.44 -4.64 -31.80
C GLY A 70 -19.49 -5.00 -30.66
N THR A 71 -19.21 -4.05 -29.77
CA THR A 71 -18.51 -4.32 -28.52
C THR A 71 -19.38 -5.25 -27.69
N THR A 72 -19.31 -6.54 -27.97
CA THR A 72 -19.81 -7.55 -27.03
C THR A 72 -18.99 -7.36 -25.77
N LYS A 73 -19.55 -6.70 -24.77
CA LYS A 73 -18.95 -6.62 -23.44
C LYS A 73 -18.65 -8.05 -23.00
N ARG A 74 -17.40 -8.46 -23.08
CA ARG A 74 -16.99 -9.78 -22.59
C ARG A 74 -17.40 -9.88 -21.13
N LYS A 75 -18.02 -11.00 -20.75
CA LYS A 75 -18.29 -11.25 -19.33
C LYS A 75 -16.97 -11.32 -18.58
N PRO A 76 -16.89 -10.75 -17.38
CA PRO A 76 -15.68 -10.85 -16.55
C PRO A 76 -15.26 -12.31 -16.38
N ASP A 77 -13.99 -12.61 -16.62
CA ASP A 77 -13.43 -13.95 -16.35
C ASP A 77 -13.04 -14.02 -14.86
N PRO A 78 -13.75 -14.84 -14.04
CA PRO A 78 -13.50 -14.93 -12.59
C PRO A 78 -12.12 -15.47 -12.24
N ARG A 79 -11.39 -16.04 -13.21
CA ARG A 79 -9.99 -16.48 -13.03
C ARG A 79 -9.02 -15.30 -13.10
N ARG A 80 -9.45 -14.17 -13.68
CA ARG A 80 -8.59 -12.99 -13.93
C ARG A 80 -8.81 -11.84 -12.95
N GLY A 81 -9.96 -11.82 -12.27
CA GLY A 81 -10.31 -10.76 -11.34
C GLY A 81 -11.68 -10.97 -10.72
N SER A 82 -12.16 -10.02 -9.95
CA SER A 82 -13.48 -10.06 -9.34
C SER A 82 -14.59 -10.17 -10.41
N PRO A 83 -15.56 -11.07 -10.22
CA PRO A 83 -16.73 -11.15 -11.10
C PRO A 83 -17.71 -10.00 -10.90
N LYS A 84 -17.58 -9.27 -9.78
CA LYS A 84 -18.39 -8.11 -9.42
C LYS A 84 -17.57 -6.84 -9.60
N ARG A 85 -18.16 -5.83 -10.22
CA ARG A 85 -17.58 -4.49 -10.31
C ARG A 85 -17.95 -3.68 -9.07
N TYR A 86 -16.94 -3.09 -8.43
CA TYR A 86 -17.10 -2.22 -7.27
C TYR A 86 -16.93 -0.75 -7.66
N ASP A 87 -17.81 0.09 -7.12
CA ASP A 87 -17.80 1.54 -7.35
C ASP A 87 -16.93 2.26 -6.31
N MET A 88 -15.63 2.05 -6.43
CA MET A 88 -14.58 2.69 -5.62
C MET A 88 -13.50 3.20 -6.55
N LYS A 89 -12.83 4.28 -6.16
CA LYS A 89 -11.80 4.93 -6.98
C LYS A 89 -10.43 4.38 -6.64
N LYS A 90 -9.62 4.04 -7.66
CA LYS A 90 -8.24 3.62 -7.41
C LYS A 90 -7.31 4.80 -7.25
N SER A 91 -6.47 4.73 -6.22
CA SER A 91 -5.46 5.73 -5.90
C SER A 91 -4.13 5.06 -5.55
N ILE A 92 -3.06 5.83 -5.57
CA ILE A 92 -1.72 5.37 -5.22
C ILE A 92 -1.04 6.39 -4.30
N ASN A 93 -0.36 5.90 -3.28
CA ASN A 93 0.42 6.75 -2.40
C ASN A 93 1.77 7.11 -3.05
N GLN A 94 2.25 8.32 -2.81
CA GLN A 94 3.47 8.86 -3.40
C GLN A 94 4.73 8.09 -2.98
N TRP A 95 4.75 7.36 -1.87
CA TRP A 95 5.89 6.52 -1.48
C TRP A 95 6.16 5.35 -2.45
N ALA A 96 5.19 4.96 -3.28
CA ALA A 96 5.40 3.96 -4.32
C ALA A 96 6.28 4.46 -5.48
N PHE A 97 6.60 5.75 -5.52
CA PHE A 97 7.44 6.36 -6.55
C PHE A 97 8.85 6.64 -6.00
N PRO A 98 9.87 6.69 -6.84
CA PRO A 98 11.23 7.08 -6.42
C PRO A 98 11.35 8.62 -6.27
N TYR A 99 10.39 9.21 -5.58
CA TYR A 99 10.27 10.63 -5.30
C TYR A 99 10.94 10.99 -3.95
N PRO A 100 11.63 12.12 -3.85
CA PRO A 100 11.94 13.11 -4.91
C PRO A 100 13.24 12.82 -5.66
N GLN A 101 13.97 11.74 -5.32
CA GLN A 101 15.37 11.51 -5.72
C GLN A 101 15.55 11.28 -7.23
N LYS A 102 14.62 10.57 -7.87
CA LYS A 102 14.70 10.21 -9.29
C LYS A 102 13.48 10.69 -10.11
N MET A 103 12.45 11.16 -9.44
CA MET A 103 11.20 11.57 -10.08
C MET A 103 10.63 12.77 -9.33
N ASN A 104 10.31 13.86 -10.03
CA ASN A 104 9.65 15.03 -9.42
C ASN A 104 8.13 14.83 -9.32
N LEU A 105 7.44 15.72 -8.58
CA LEU A 105 5.99 15.62 -8.37
C LEU A 105 5.19 15.58 -9.68
N LYS A 106 5.56 16.39 -10.68
CA LYS A 106 4.85 16.41 -11.97
C LYS A 106 4.96 15.08 -12.70
N GLU A 107 6.10 14.42 -12.63
CA GLU A 107 6.33 13.10 -13.21
C GLU A 107 5.52 12.03 -12.48
N CYS A 108 5.47 12.07 -11.14
CA CYS A 108 4.61 11.18 -10.34
C CYS A 108 3.14 11.30 -10.74
N LEU A 109 2.61 12.54 -10.82
CA LEU A 109 1.22 12.79 -11.22
C LEU A 109 0.93 12.25 -12.63
N LYS A 110 1.83 12.49 -13.58
CA LYS A 110 1.67 12.00 -14.96
C LYS A 110 1.70 10.49 -15.05
N LEU A 111 2.66 9.84 -14.38
CA LEU A 111 2.79 8.39 -14.37
C LEU A 111 1.58 7.72 -13.71
N ALA A 112 1.11 8.25 -12.58
CA ALA A 112 -0.12 7.76 -11.94
C ALA A 112 -1.32 7.84 -12.89
N LYS A 113 -1.49 8.99 -13.58
CA LYS A 113 -2.56 9.18 -14.57
C LYS A 113 -2.44 8.24 -15.75
N ASP A 114 -1.26 8.12 -16.31
CA ASP A 114 -0.97 7.25 -17.47
C ASP A 114 -1.23 5.76 -17.13
N ALA A 115 -0.85 5.32 -15.93
CA ALA A 115 -1.17 4.00 -15.43
C ALA A 115 -2.68 3.79 -15.12
N GLY A 116 -3.50 4.83 -15.24
CA GLY A 116 -4.96 4.76 -15.10
C GLY A 116 -5.46 4.94 -13.66
N PHE A 117 -4.69 5.51 -12.75
CA PHE A 117 -5.19 5.92 -11.43
C PHE A 117 -6.13 7.12 -11.54
N GLU A 118 -7.15 7.14 -10.66
CA GLU A 118 -8.11 8.23 -10.54
C GLU A 118 -7.63 9.25 -9.50
N GLY A 119 -6.78 8.82 -8.55
CA GLY A 119 -6.22 9.65 -7.51
C GLY A 119 -4.77 9.32 -7.16
N ILE A 120 -4.13 10.28 -6.50
CA ILE A 120 -2.82 10.11 -5.87
C ILE A 120 -2.87 10.72 -4.48
N GLU A 121 -2.34 10.02 -3.49
CA GLU A 121 -2.15 10.54 -2.14
C GLU A 121 -0.74 11.12 -2.02
N LEU A 122 -0.64 12.39 -1.62
CA LEU A 122 0.62 13.12 -1.58
C LEU A 122 1.25 13.10 -0.18
N ASN A 123 2.57 13.14 -0.16
CA ASN A 123 3.35 13.12 1.08
C ASN A 123 3.77 14.54 1.48
N TYR A 124 3.38 14.93 2.70
CA TYR A 124 3.88 16.13 3.35
C TYR A 124 5.12 15.78 4.17
N ASP A 125 6.26 16.44 3.91
CA ASP A 125 7.51 16.22 4.64
C ASP A 125 8.27 17.55 4.81
N LEU A 126 9.42 17.54 5.51
CA LEU A 126 10.17 18.76 5.80
C LEU A 126 10.77 19.42 4.56
N GLU A 127 11.12 18.62 3.54
CA GLU A 127 11.87 19.08 2.35
C GLU A 127 11.14 18.76 1.01
N ASN A 128 9.90 18.26 1.05
CA ASN A 128 9.13 17.96 -0.16
C ASN A 128 8.46 19.21 -0.77
N ASP A 129 7.83 19.04 -1.94
CA ASP A 129 6.97 20.07 -2.55
C ASP A 129 5.84 20.51 -1.60
N LEU A 130 5.34 19.58 -0.77
CA LEU A 130 4.45 19.84 0.35
C LEU A 130 5.26 19.81 1.65
N SER A 131 5.52 20.98 2.23
CA SER A 131 6.38 21.09 3.40
C SER A 131 6.03 22.31 4.27
N PRO A 132 6.60 22.44 5.48
CA PRO A 132 6.45 23.65 6.28
C PRO A 132 6.96 24.93 5.62
N LYS A 133 7.76 24.80 4.53
CA LYS A 133 8.28 25.93 3.73
C LYS A 133 7.30 26.35 2.64
N SER A 134 6.34 25.50 2.28
CA SER A 134 5.33 25.75 1.25
C SER A 134 4.22 26.63 1.79
N GLY A 135 3.70 27.51 0.96
CA GLY A 135 2.58 28.38 1.28
C GLY A 135 1.37 28.17 0.36
N LYS A 136 0.32 28.95 0.57
CA LYS A 136 -0.95 28.84 -0.17
C LYS A 136 -0.75 28.90 -1.70
N LYS A 137 0.18 29.73 -2.20
CA LYS A 137 0.49 29.81 -3.63
C LYS A 137 1.05 28.49 -4.16
N ASP A 138 1.91 27.82 -3.39
CA ASP A 138 2.51 26.55 -3.80
C ASP A 138 1.46 25.46 -3.84
N TYR A 139 0.58 25.38 -2.84
CA TYR A 139 -0.54 24.45 -2.81
C TYR A 139 -1.50 24.64 -4.00
N HIS A 140 -1.85 25.90 -4.33
CA HIS A 140 -2.65 26.20 -5.52
C HIS A 140 -1.93 25.82 -6.83
N ASN A 141 -0.60 25.94 -6.90
CA ASN A 141 0.18 25.50 -8.06
C ASN A 141 0.13 23.98 -8.22
N ILE A 142 0.29 23.25 -7.11
CA ILE A 142 0.19 21.78 -7.10
C ILE A 142 -1.21 21.33 -7.51
N ARG A 143 -2.26 21.97 -6.98
CA ARG A 143 -3.64 21.66 -7.36
C ARG A 143 -3.85 21.87 -8.86
N ARG A 144 -3.46 23.04 -9.40
CA ARG A 144 -3.56 23.31 -10.84
C ARG A 144 -2.76 22.34 -11.70
N LEU A 145 -1.61 21.86 -11.19
CA LEU A 145 -0.82 20.86 -11.88
C LEU A 145 -1.58 19.52 -11.94
N ALA A 146 -2.17 19.08 -10.84
CA ALA A 146 -2.98 17.86 -10.78
C ALA A 146 -4.21 17.96 -11.71
N ASP A 147 -4.90 19.09 -11.69
CA ASP A 147 -6.06 19.37 -12.58
C ASP A 147 -5.65 19.34 -14.06
N LYS A 148 -4.49 19.93 -14.41
CA LYS A 148 -3.95 19.90 -15.78
C LYS A 148 -3.60 18.49 -16.24
N VAL A 149 -3.11 17.65 -15.35
CA VAL A 149 -2.82 16.22 -15.63
C VAL A 149 -4.12 15.41 -15.69
N GLY A 150 -5.18 15.86 -15.03
CA GLY A 150 -6.46 15.18 -14.96
C GLY A 150 -6.48 14.07 -13.93
N ILE A 151 -5.76 14.24 -12.80
CA ILE A 151 -5.74 13.30 -11.66
C ILE A 151 -6.19 14.04 -10.39
N GLN A 152 -6.94 13.36 -9.52
CA GLN A 152 -7.36 13.92 -8.24
C GLN A 152 -6.26 13.72 -7.18
N ILE A 153 -6.19 14.63 -6.21
CA ILE A 153 -5.41 14.40 -4.98
C ILE A 153 -6.36 13.75 -3.98
N SER A 154 -6.14 12.46 -3.65
CA SER A 154 -7.06 11.66 -2.83
C SER A 154 -6.93 11.90 -1.34
N GLY A 155 -5.76 12.36 -0.89
CA GLY A 155 -5.45 12.60 0.51
C GLY A 155 -4.04 13.14 0.68
N LEU A 156 -3.73 13.52 1.93
CA LEU A 156 -2.37 13.78 2.39
C LEU A 156 -1.99 12.80 3.48
N CYS A 157 -0.75 12.30 3.43
CA CYS A 157 -0.12 11.55 4.50
C CYS A 157 1.22 12.17 4.88
N SER A 158 1.84 11.71 5.96
CA SER A 158 3.14 12.22 6.39
C SER A 158 3.90 11.21 7.22
N PHE A 159 5.19 11.08 6.94
CA PHE A 159 6.10 10.30 7.79
C PHE A 159 6.50 11.05 9.07
N LEU A 160 6.18 12.34 9.18
CA LEU A 160 6.59 13.22 10.30
C LEU A 160 5.97 12.84 11.65
N PHE A 161 4.92 12.04 11.67
CA PHE A 161 4.36 11.49 12.92
C PHE A 161 5.31 10.51 13.62
N TRP A 162 6.33 9.97 12.93
CA TRP A 162 7.32 9.05 13.52
C TRP A 162 8.47 9.76 14.24
N PRO A 163 9.14 10.78 13.67
CA PRO A 163 10.12 11.58 14.40
C PRO A 163 9.48 12.51 15.44
N TYR A 164 8.21 12.91 15.27
CA TYR A 164 7.47 13.80 16.15
C TYR A 164 6.14 13.21 16.62
N PRO A 165 6.16 12.07 17.35
CA PRO A 165 4.93 11.40 17.77
C PRO A 165 4.12 12.28 18.72
N LEU A 166 2.79 12.30 18.52
CA LEU A 166 1.84 13.04 19.36
C LEU A 166 1.83 12.52 20.81
N THR A 167 2.38 11.34 21.05
CA THR A 167 2.38 10.65 22.35
C THR A 167 3.77 10.52 22.99
N SER A 168 4.86 10.98 22.33
CA SER A 168 6.24 10.90 22.81
C SER A 168 6.39 11.31 24.28
N ASN A 169 7.35 10.75 25.01
CA ASN A 169 7.75 11.23 26.33
C ASN A 169 8.38 12.62 26.27
N ASP A 170 9.05 12.94 25.16
CA ASP A 170 9.61 14.26 24.88
C ASP A 170 8.50 15.29 24.55
N ALA A 171 8.38 16.32 25.38
CA ALA A 171 7.37 17.37 25.23
C ALA A 171 7.59 18.24 23.97
N ASP A 172 8.85 18.46 23.56
CA ASP A 172 9.18 19.26 22.39
C ASP A 172 8.86 18.50 21.11
N LYS A 173 9.12 17.17 21.07
CA LYS A 173 8.66 16.31 19.98
C LYS A 173 7.14 16.34 19.85
N ARG A 174 6.38 16.24 20.97
CA ARG A 174 4.89 16.36 20.92
C ARG A 174 4.45 17.73 20.40
N LYS A 175 5.05 18.83 20.89
CA LYS A 175 4.73 20.19 20.45
C LYS A 175 4.97 20.35 18.95
N LYS A 176 6.12 19.85 18.46
CA LYS A 176 6.46 19.87 17.03
C LYS A 176 5.50 19.04 16.21
N GLY A 177 5.13 17.84 16.67
CA GLY A 177 4.13 16.98 16.03
C GLY A 177 2.78 17.66 15.88
N MET A 178 2.31 18.35 16.92
CA MET A 178 1.07 19.13 16.90
C MET A 178 1.13 20.29 15.89
N GLU A 179 2.24 21.04 15.86
CA GLU A 179 2.46 22.10 14.88
C GLU A 179 2.39 21.57 13.45
N LEU A 180 3.10 20.47 13.18
CA LEU A 180 3.16 19.87 11.85
C LEU A 180 1.80 19.28 11.43
N ALA A 181 1.11 18.58 12.32
CA ALA A 181 -0.24 18.07 12.05
C ALA A 181 -1.21 19.20 11.69
N GLY A 182 -1.15 20.32 12.40
CA GLY A 182 -1.94 21.53 12.07
C GLY A 182 -1.58 22.12 10.71
N LYS A 183 -0.31 22.13 10.32
CA LYS A 183 0.15 22.58 8.99
C LYS A 183 -0.28 21.63 7.88
N ILE A 184 -0.27 20.31 8.12
CA ILE A 184 -0.78 19.32 7.15
C ILE A 184 -2.27 19.52 6.91
N ALA A 185 -3.06 19.74 7.96
CA ALA A 185 -4.49 20.03 7.82
C ALA A 185 -4.75 21.33 7.05
N GLN A 186 -3.95 22.37 7.29
CA GLN A 186 -4.04 23.64 6.52
C GLN A 186 -3.65 23.42 5.05
N ALA A 187 -2.58 22.66 4.79
CA ALA A 187 -2.17 22.31 3.43
C ALA A 187 -3.25 21.54 2.68
N ALA A 188 -3.91 20.58 3.32
CA ALA A 188 -5.03 19.84 2.75
C ALA A 188 -6.17 20.78 2.35
N HIS A 189 -6.58 21.69 3.26
CA HIS A 189 -7.58 22.70 2.97
C HIS A 189 -7.21 23.57 1.76
N ASP A 190 -6.00 24.11 1.73
CA ASP A 190 -5.54 25.00 0.66
C ASP A 190 -5.36 24.28 -0.68
N LEU A 191 -5.11 22.96 -0.66
CA LEU A 191 -5.14 22.08 -1.83
C LEU A 191 -6.56 21.71 -2.27
N GLY A 192 -7.58 21.96 -1.46
CA GLY A 192 -8.93 21.46 -1.71
C GLY A 192 -9.06 19.95 -1.54
N VAL A 193 -8.35 19.38 -0.57
CA VAL A 193 -8.33 17.95 -0.23
C VAL A 193 -8.99 17.76 1.14
N GLU A 194 -9.88 16.77 1.24
CA GLU A 194 -10.64 16.53 2.48
C GLU A 194 -9.94 15.58 3.45
N ASN A 195 -9.03 14.72 2.96
CA ASN A 195 -8.50 13.61 3.73
C ASN A 195 -7.06 13.87 4.18
N VAL A 196 -6.83 13.78 5.48
CA VAL A 196 -5.50 13.78 6.09
C VAL A 196 -5.34 12.53 6.93
N LEU A 197 -4.32 11.72 6.63
CA LEU A 197 -3.94 10.60 7.47
C LEU A 197 -3.25 11.12 8.73
N VAL A 198 -3.66 10.61 9.89
CA VAL A 198 -3.08 10.92 11.20
C VAL A 198 -2.68 9.63 11.90
N VAL A 199 -1.40 9.50 12.22
CA VAL A 199 -0.92 8.50 13.19
C VAL A 199 -1.22 9.03 14.58
N PRO A 200 -2.14 8.42 15.35
CA PRO A 200 -2.62 8.99 16.60
C PRO A 200 -1.57 8.95 17.71
N GLY A 201 -0.65 7.97 17.64
CA GLY A 201 0.40 7.76 18.62
C GLY A 201 1.01 6.38 18.53
N ALA A 202 1.97 6.11 19.40
CA ALA A 202 2.64 4.82 19.51
C ALA A 202 3.01 4.55 20.97
N VAL A 203 2.82 3.31 21.40
CA VAL A 203 3.38 2.76 22.64
C VAL A 203 4.87 2.48 22.43
N HIS A 204 5.22 1.96 21.25
CA HIS A 204 6.58 1.67 20.84
C HIS A 204 6.73 1.89 19.33
N ILE A 205 7.94 2.26 18.89
CA ILE A 205 8.29 2.38 17.46
C ILE A 205 9.48 1.45 17.20
N PRO A 206 9.26 0.22 16.70
CA PRO A 206 10.29 -0.81 16.64
C PRO A 206 11.50 -0.49 15.76
N TRP A 207 11.35 0.40 14.80
CA TRP A 207 12.43 0.81 13.87
C TRP A 207 13.15 2.10 14.30
N ARG A 208 12.95 2.53 15.56
CA ARG A 208 13.59 3.73 16.10
C ARG A 208 14.25 3.43 17.44
N ASP A 209 15.57 3.38 17.45
CA ASP A 209 16.35 3.11 18.66
C ASP A 209 16.28 4.26 19.68
N ASP A 210 15.91 5.47 19.24
CA ASP A 210 15.79 6.68 20.07
C ASP A 210 14.36 6.88 20.65
N TYR A 211 13.45 5.89 20.48
CA TYR A 211 12.09 5.99 20.97
C TYR A 211 11.93 5.25 22.31
N GLU A 212 11.64 5.99 23.37
CA GLU A 212 11.28 5.42 24.66
C GLU A 212 9.82 4.93 24.67
N PRO A 213 9.53 3.70 25.12
CA PRO A 213 8.17 3.20 25.22
C PRO A 213 7.29 4.09 26.10
N VAL A 214 6.04 4.28 25.68
CA VAL A 214 5.04 5.07 26.38
C VAL A 214 4.00 4.11 26.95
N PRO A 215 3.68 4.16 28.26
CA PRO A 215 2.59 3.34 28.82
C PRO A 215 1.27 3.55 28.08
N ASN A 216 0.49 2.49 27.89
CA ASN A 216 -0.73 2.52 27.08
C ASN A 216 -1.74 3.60 27.51
N ASP A 217 -1.97 3.75 28.83
CA ASP A 217 -2.87 4.78 29.38
C ASP A 217 -2.38 6.19 29.14
N VAL A 218 -1.05 6.41 29.21
CA VAL A 218 -0.40 7.69 28.89
C VAL A 218 -0.48 7.98 27.40
N CYS A 219 -0.26 6.95 26.57
CA CYS A 219 -0.39 7.04 25.12
C CYS A 219 -1.82 7.45 24.75
N ASP A 220 -2.84 6.75 25.25
CA ASP A 220 -4.25 7.03 24.96
C ASP A 220 -4.66 8.44 25.40
N ARG A 221 -4.31 8.84 26.63
CA ARG A 221 -4.60 10.18 27.13
C ARG A 221 -4.00 11.26 26.24
N ARG A 222 -2.69 11.15 25.92
CA ARG A 222 -1.99 12.11 25.07
C ARG A 222 -2.55 12.15 23.65
N ALA A 223 -2.85 10.99 23.06
CA ALA A 223 -3.44 10.90 21.74
C ALA A 223 -4.82 11.59 21.68
N ARG A 224 -5.69 11.30 22.66
CA ARG A 224 -7.02 11.95 22.72
C ARG A 224 -6.92 13.46 22.94
N GLU A 225 -6.00 13.93 23.77
CA GLU A 225 -5.76 15.36 23.97
C GLU A 225 -5.28 16.04 22.68
N ALA A 226 -4.34 15.42 21.96
CA ALA A 226 -3.80 15.93 20.72
C ALA A 226 -4.87 15.99 19.63
N VAL A 227 -5.55 14.88 19.37
CA VAL A 227 -6.58 14.80 18.32
C VAL A 227 -7.75 15.75 18.63
N ARG A 228 -8.17 15.89 19.89
CA ARG A 228 -9.23 16.84 20.28
C ARG A 228 -8.87 18.30 19.93
N LYS A 229 -7.60 18.68 20.11
CA LYS A 229 -7.13 20.01 19.72
C LYS A 229 -7.10 20.17 18.20
N LEU A 230 -6.61 19.17 17.48
CA LEU A 230 -6.54 19.15 16.01
C LEU A 230 -7.94 19.14 15.38
N ALA A 231 -8.88 18.40 15.95
CA ALA A 231 -10.25 18.30 15.46
C ALA A 231 -10.95 19.67 15.37
N ARG A 232 -10.74 20.54 16.36
CA ARG A 232 -11.27 21.92 16.34
C ARG A 232 -10.75 22.74 15.15
N GLN A 233 -9.52 22.53 14.74
CA GLN A 233 -8.94 23.16 13.55
C GLN A 233 -9.50 22.50 12.29
N ALA A 234 -9.53 21.17 12.25
CA ALA A 234 -10.00 20.38 11.12
C ALA A 234 -11.47 20.71 10.76
N GLU A 235 -12.34 20.86 11.77
CA GLU A 235 -13.73 21.30 11.59
C GLU A 235 -13.83 22.67 10.89
N LYS A 236 -13.02 23.65 11.32
CA LYS A 236 -12.97 24.97 10.70
C LYS A 236 -12.47 24.91 9.26
N LEU A 237 -11.53 24.04 8.99
CA LEU A 237 -10.93 23.84 7.67
C LEU A 237 -11.76 22.91 6.77
N LYS A 238 -12.78 22.22 7.33
CA LYS A 238 -13.55 21.16 6.66
C LYS A 238 -12.66 20.06 6.09
N VAL A 239 -11.66 19.66 6.88
CA VAL A 239 -10.71 18.59 6.58
C VAL A 239 -10.93 17.45 7.57
N CYS A 240 -10.95 16.21 7.09
CA CYS A 240 -11.14 15.03 7.92
C CYS A 240 -9.77 14.50 8.38
N LEU A 241 -9.60 14.39 9.68
CA LEU A 241 -8.48 13.70 10.33
C LEU A 241 -8.81 12.21 10.37
N ASN A 242 -8.19 11.44 9.50
CA ASN A 242 -8.42 10.01 9.38
C ASN A 242 -7.36 9.27 10.20
N ILE A 243 -7.79 8.68 11.31
CA ILE A 243 -6.93 7.96 12.27
C ILE A 243 -6.56 6.61 11.72
N GLU A 244 -5.26 6.35 11.61
CA GLU A 244 -4.74 5.10 11.04
C GLU A 244 -4.45 4.04 12.10
N ASN A 245 -4.81 2.79 11.80
CA ASN A 245 -4.31 1.61 12.50
C ASN A 245 -2.90 1.28 12.02
N ILE A 246 -1.96 1.23 12.96
CA ILE A 246 -0.53 1.19 12.66
C ILE A 246 0.08 -0.18 12.93
N PHE A 247 1.04 -0.55 12.09
CA PHE A 247 1.85 -1.75 12.21
C PHE A 247 2.78 -1.68 13.43
N PHE A 248 2.68 -2.66 14.36
CA PHE A 248 3.55 -2.83 15.52
C PHE A 248 3.72 -1.66 16.49
N ASN A 249 2.88 -0.65 16.45
CA ASN A 249 3.01 0.49 17.37
C ASN A 249 2.45 0.25 18.77
N GLY A 250 1.76 -0.89 19.00
CA GLY A 250 1.16 -1.26 20.28
C GLY A 250 -0.03 -0.41 20.72
N TYR A 251 -0.67 0.36 19.82
CA TYR A 251 -1.77 1.25 20.12
C TYR A 251 -2.89 1.16 19.07
N LEU A 252 -4.14 1.14 19.51
CA LEU A 252 -5.34 0.95 18.67
C LEU A 252 -5.24 -0.32 17.81
N MET A 253 -4.98 -1.43 18.48
CA MET A 253 -4.68 -2.74 17.88
C MET A 253 -5.92 -3.55 17.50
N THR A 254 -7.12 -3.07 17.82
CA THR A 254 -8.39 -3.75 17.53
C THR A 254 -9.42 -2.78 16.94
N PRO A 255 -10.42 -3.29 16.17
CA PRO A 255 -11.48 -2.44 15.65
C PRO A 255 -12.35 -1.83 16.75
N MET A 256 -12.45 -2.45 17.93
CA MET A 256 -13.17 -1.90 19.06
C MET A 256 -12.47 -0.67 19.63
N GLU A 257 -11.14 -0.74 19.82
CA GLU A 257 -10.33 0.40 20.27
C GLU A 257 -10.37 1.55 19.25
N MET A 258 -10.29 1.24 17.96
CA MET A 258 -10.41 2.24 16.89
C MET A 258 -11.78 2.95 16.92
N ASN A 259 -12.86 2.19 17.08
CA ASN A 259 -14.21 2.74 17.15
C ASN A 259 -14.38 3.63 18.40
N ASP A 260 -13.99 3.13 19.58
CA ASP A 260 -14.04 3.90 20.82
C ASP A 260 -13.24 5.20 20.72
N PHE A 261 -12.05 5.12 20.13
CA PHE A 261 -11.19 6.28 19.94
C PHE A 261 -11.86 7.35 19.06
N VAL A 262 -12.30 7.00 17.85
CA VAL A 262 -12.87 8.00 16.93
C VAL A 262 -14.25 8.51 17.41
N ASP A 263 -15.08 7.65 17.99
CA ASP A 263 -16.41 8.03 18.50
C ASP A 263 -16.31 8.98 19.69
N SER A 264 -15.23 8.91 20.48
CA SER A 264 -15.02 9.77 21.66
C SER A 264 -14.91 11.25 21.33
N PHE A 265 -14.68 11.62 20.06
CA PHE A 265 -14.61 13.02 19.62
C PHE A 265 -15.97 13.59 19.22
N GLN A 266 -16.95 12.77 18.91
CA GLN A 266 -18.28 13.17 18.44
C GLN A 266 -18.20 14.18 17.27
N SER A 267 -17.24 13.98 16.36
CA SER A 267 -16.94 14.88 15.24
C SER A 267 -17.01 14.14 13.90
N GLU A 268 -17.67 14.76 12.94
CA GLU A 268 -17.67 14.27 11.54
C GLU A 268 -16.32 14.41 10.85
N TYR A 269 -15.38 15.15 11.46
CA TYR A 269 -14.04 15.39 10.97
C TYR A 269 -12.96 14.54 11.64
N VAL A 270 -13.35 13.55 12.46
CA VAL A 270 -12.44 12.52 12.98
C VAL A 270 -13.00 11.16 12.58
N LYS A 271 -12.32 10.48 11.68
CA LYS A 271 -12.75 9.22 11.07
C LYS A 271 -11.61 8.21 11.06
N ILE A 272 -11.83 7.07 10.45
CA ILE A 272 -10.83 6.00 10.35
C ILE A 272 -10.18 6.04 8.95
N HIS A 273 -8.86 5.97 8.93
CA HIS A 273 -8.05 5.54 7.81
C HIS A 273 -7.69 4.08 8.04
N PHE A 274 -8.31 3.18 7.31
CA PHE A 274 -8.09 1.76 7.52
C PHE A 274 -6.98 1.24 6.60
N ASP A 275 -5.88 0.76 7.20
CA ASP A 275 -4.81 0.05 6.48
C ASP A 275 -4.99 -1.45 6.61
N THR A 276 -5.13 -2.14 5.48
CA THR A 276 -5.37 -3.58 5.41
C THR A 276 -4.16 -4.41 5.79
N GLY A 277 -2.95 -3.94 5.47
CA GLY A 277 -1.71 -4.66 5.72
C GLY A 277 -1.25 -4.58 7.17
N ASN A 278 -1.43 -3.42 7.80
CA ASN A 278 -0.90 -3.15 9.13
C ASN A 278 -1.43 -4.09 10.23
N ILE A 279 -2.63 -4.66 10.05
CA ILE A 279 -3.21 -5.62 11.00
C ILE A 279 -3.02 -7.09 10.55
N SER A 280 -2.58 -7.32 9.32
CA SER A 280 -2.66 -8.64 8.68
C SER A 280 -1.70 -9.68 9.25
N MET A 281 -0.75 -9.31 10.10
CA MET A 281 0.08 -10.28 10.79
C MET A 281 -0.74 -11.28 11.62
N PHE A 282 -1.65 -10.79 12.46
CA PHE A 282 -2.42 -11.59 13.40
C PHE A 282 -3.94 -11.53 13.17
N GLN A 283 -4.40 -10.60 12.33
CA GLN A 283 -5.81 -10.34 12.12
C GLN A 283 -6.19 -10.40 10.63
N HIS A 284 -7.45 -10.11 10.32
CA HIS A 284 -8.03 -10.25 9.00
C HIS A 284 -8.80 -8.97 8.65
N PRO A 285 -8.43 -8.26 7.57
CA PRO A 285 -9.07 -7.01 7.17
C PRO A 285 -10.59 -7.14 6.98
N GLU A 286 -11.04 -8.26 6.40
CA GLU A 286 -12.45 -8.55 6.18
C GLU A 286 -13.28 -8.64 7.48
N HIS A 287 -12.64 -8.91 8.62
CA HIS A 287 -13.32 -8.90 9.92
C HIS A 287 -13.41 -7.50 10.52
N TRP A 288 -12.47 -6.61 10.19
CA TRP A 288 -12.46 -5.24 10.71
C TRP A 288 -13.50 -4.35 10.04
N VAL A 289 -13.63 -4.47 8.71
CA VAL A 289 -14.50 -3.60 7.90
C VAL A 289 -15.93 -3.53 8.42
N PRO A 290 -16.66 -4.65 8.67
CA PRO A 290 -18.04 -4.58 9.15
C PRO A 290 -18.15 -3.96 10.56
N MET A 291 -17.13 -4.11 11.41
CA MET A 291 -17.12 -3.53 12.75
C MET A 291 -16.89 -2.03 12.73
N MET A 292 -16.02 -1.53 11.83
CA MET A 292 -15.77 -0.09 11.71
C MET A 292 -16.89 0.63 10.94
N GLY A 293 -17.47 -0.04 9.93
CA GLY A 293 -18.63 0.47 9.20
C GLY A 293 -18.41 1.85 8.58
N LYS A 294 -19.35 2.75 8.76
CA LYS A 294 -19.33 4.14 8.23
C LYS A 294 -18.26 5.05 8.84
N ARG A 295 -17.50 4.59 9.82
CA ARG A 295 -16.35 5.34 10.35
C ARG A 295 -15.17 5.35 9.40
N ILE A 296 -15.11 4.40 8.46
CA ILE A 296 -14.07 4.35 7.42
C ILE A 296 -14.29 5.50 6.44
N LYS A 297 -13.36 6.44 6.39
CA LYS A 297 -13.38 7.58 5.45
C LYS A 297 -12.37 7.40 4.33
N ASN A 298 -11.21 6.78 4.60
CA ASN A 298 -10.16 6.51 3.63
C ASN A 298 -9.50 5.16 3.91
N LEU A 299 -8.77 4.63 2.93
CA LEU A 299 -8.17 3.30 2.97
C LEU A 299 -6.75 3.31 2.43
N HIS A 300 -5.87 2.56 3.10
CA HIS A 300 -4.69 2.01 2.46
C HIS A 300 -4.91 0.53 2.11
N PHE A 301 -4.79 0.22 0.83
CA PHE A 301 -4.66 -1.14 0.33
C PHE A 301 -3.19 -1.50 0.34
N LYS A 302 -2.79 -2.20 1.37
CA LYS A 302 -1.43 -2.65 1.63
C LYS A 302 -1.43 -4.15 1.73
N GLU A 303 -0.67 -4.80 0.89
CA GLU A 303 -0.59 -6.26 0.85
C GLU A 303 0.38 -6.78 1.90
N PHE A 304 0.06 -7.91 2.48
CA PHE A 304 0.87 -8.59 3.48
C PHE A 304 0.98 -10.08 3.18
N SER A 305 2.18 -10.67 3.34
CA SER A 305 2.39 -12.09 3.15
C SER A 305 2.65 -12.85 4.45
N LYS A 306 1.67 -13.60 4.94
CA LYS A 306 1.84 -14.52 6.09
C LYS A 306 2.77 -15.70 5.79
N LYS A 307 3.15 -15.93 4.52
CA LYS A 307 4.08 -16.98 4.11
C LYS A 307 5.52 -16.63 4.48
N ILE A 308 5.84 -15.35 4.52
CA ILE A 308 7.14 -14.84 4.98
C ILE A 308 7.04 -14.68 6.49
N LYS A 309 7.58 -15.60 7.25
CA LYS A 309 7.51 -15.58 8.72
C LYS A 309 8.53 -14.63 9.37
N ASP A 310 8.88 -13.58 8.71
CA ASP A 310 9.90 -12.61 9.11
C ASP A 310 9.33 -11.52 10.04
N TYR A 311 8.07 -11.13 9.87
CA TYR A 311 7.41 -10.10 10.66
C TYR A 311 8.11 -8.72 10.66
N SER A 312 8.77 -8.41 9.55
CA SER A 312 9.42 -7.13 9.27
C SER A 312 8.65 -6.31 8.23
N LEU A 313 9.14 -5.12 7.90
CA LEU A 313 8.60 -4.31 6.82
C LEU A 313 8.73 -4.99 5.44
N GLU A 314 9.66 -5.92 5.28
CA GLU A 314 9.85 -6.74 4.07
C GLU A 314 8.69 -7.72 3.82
N THR A 315 7.82 -7.91 4.81
CA THR A 315 6.62 -8.74 4.69
C THR A 315 5.51 -8.06 3.89
N PHE A 316 5.55 -6.74 3.74
CA PHE A 316 4.68 -6.01 2.84
C PHE A 316 5.07 -6.29 1.39
N ARG A 317 4.06 -6.47 0.52
CA ARG A 317 4.23 -6.95 -0.85
C ARG A 317 3.48 -6.07 -1.85
N PRO A 318 3.86 -6.10 -3.14
CA PRO A 318 2.98 -5.62 -4.19
C PRO A 318 1.62 -6.32 -4.14
N LEU A 319 0.54 -5.64 -4.53
CA LEU A 319 -0.82 -6.20 -4.50
C LEU A 319 -0.89 -7.53 -5.26
N LEU A 320 -1.63 -8.47 -4.69
CA LEU A 320 -1.84 -9.86 -5.17
C LEU A 320 -0.62 -10.78 -5.00
N ASP A 321 0.51 -10.31 -4.46
CA ASP A 321 1.68 -11.14 -4.10
C ASP A 321 1.70 -11.50 -2.61
N GLY A 322 0.57 -11.42 -1.93
CA GLY A 322 0.45 -11.69 -0.50
C GLY A 322 -0.60 -12.75 -0.15
N THR A 323 -1.22 -12.55 0.99
CA THR A 323 -2.20 -13.48 1.56
C THR A 323 -3.49 -12.82 2.03
N ILE A 324 -3.71 -11.55 1.74
CA ILE A 324 -4.96 -10.86 2.06
C ILE A 324 -6.08 -11.43 1.17
N ASN A 325 -7.22 -11.69 1.80
CA ASN A 325 -8.42 -12.17 1.10
C ASN A 325 -9.18 -11.00 0.45
N TRP A 326 -8.63 -10.47 -0.66
CA TRP A 326 -9.21 -9.32 -1.36
C TRP A 326 -10.69 -9.50 -1.73
N PRO A 327 -11.16 -10.67 -2.21
CA PRO A 327 -12.59 -10.86 -2.46
C PRO A 327 -13.46 -10.60 -1.24
N ALA A 328 -13.07 -11.10 -0.07
CA ALA A 328 -13.83 -10.89 1.17
C ALA A 328 -13.75 -9.43 1.64
N VAL A 329 -12.57 -8.80 1.57
CA VAL A 329 -12.38 -7.37 1.91
C VAL A 329 -13.30 -6.50 1.06
N MET A 330 -13.35 -6.74 -0.26
CA MET A 330 -14.17 -5.96 -1.18
C MET A 330 -15.66 -6.15 -0.95
N GLU A 331 -16.07 -7.37 -0.62
CA GLU A 331 -17.46 -7.67 -0.30
C GLU A 331 -17.91 -6.92 0.96
N GLU A 332 -17.09 -6.91 2.00
CA GLU A 332 -17.40 -6.20 3.25
C GLU A 332 -17.39 -4.68 3.07
N LEU A 333 -16.43 -4.12 2.31
CA LEU A 333 -16.41 -2.69 1.97
C LEU A 333 -17.67 -2.27 1.19
N ASP A 334 -18.15 -3.11 0.29
CA ASP A 334 -19.37 -2.84 -0.45
C ASP A 334 -20.62 -2.92 0.43
N LYS A 335 -20.71 -3.91 1.34
CA LYS A 335 -21.80 -4.05 2.32
C LYS A 335 -21.92 -2.84 3.25
N VAL A 336 -20.80 -2.28 3.72
CA VAL A 336 -20.84 -1.07 4.56
C VAL A 336 -21.05 0.21 3.76
N GLY A 337 -21.12 0.12 2.43
CA GLY A 337 -21.39 1.24 1.53
C GLY A 337 -20.19 2.15 1.28
N TYR A 338 -18.97 1.67 1.43
CA TYR A 338 -17.77 2.47 1.12
C TYR A 338 -17.66 2.74 -0.39
N ARG A 339 -17.43 3.99 -0.77
CA ARG A 339 -17.33 4.44 -2.18
C ARG A 339 -16.16 5.42 -2.40
N GLY A 340 -15.24 5.49 -1.45
CA GLY A 340 -14.07 6.35 -1.50
C GLY A 340 -12.93 5.80 -2.36
N TYR A 341 -11.72 6.28 -2.06
CA TYR A 341 -10.50 5.79 -2.69
C TYR A 341 -10.00 4.51 -2.02
N VAL A 342 -9.54 3.56 -2.83
CA VAL A 342 -8.69 2.46 -2.42
C VAL A 342 -7.26 2.81 -2.83
N THR A 343 -6.46 3.25 -1.86
CA THR A 343 -5.14 3.81 -2.11
C THR A 343 -4.08 2.75 -1.85
N PHE A 344 -3.33 2.36 -2.87
CA PHE A 344 -2.17 1.48 -2.67
C PHE A 344 -1.07 2.21 -1.92
N GLU A 345 -0.63 1.65 -0.80
CA GLU A 345 0.52 2.11 -0.04
C GLU A 345 1.65 1.09 -0.09
N TYR A 346 2.85 1.55 -0.47
CA TYR A 346 4.05 0.72 -0.52
C TYR A 346 5.31 1.59 -0.48
N PHE A 347 6.30 1.18 0.34
CA PHE A 347 7.50 1.99 0.61
C PHE A 347 8.72 1.60 -0.21
N HIS A 348 8.63 0.54 -1.03
CA HIS A 348 9.76 -0.04 -1.73
C HIS A 348 9.55 0.01 -3.25
N PRO A 349 9.69 1.20 -3.90
CA PRO A 349 9.69 1.27 -5.36
C PRO A 349 10.77 0.33 -5.91
N TYR A 350 10.51 -0.29 -7.05
CA TYR A 350 11.48 -1.20 -7.63
C TYR A 350 12.80 -0.49 -7.92
N LEU A 351 13.92 -1.15 -7.59
CA LEU A 351 15.26 -0.61 -7.82
C LEU A 351 15.51 -0.36 -9.33
N TYR A 352 15.06 -1.31 -10.15
CA TYR A 352 15.08 -1.25 -11.61
C TYR A 352 13.65 -1.17 -12.12
N TYR A 353 13.42 -0.28 -13.10
CA TYR A 353 12.09 -0.07 -13.69
C TYR A 353 11.02 0.27 -12.64
N PRO A 354 11.21 1.33 -11.82
CA PRO A 354 10.28 1.66 -10.74
C PRO A 354 8.86 1.94 -11.26
N GLU A 355 8.72 2.41 -12.50
CA GLU A 355 7.44 2.63 -13.17
C GLU A 355 6.62 1.33 -13.30
N ALA A 356 7.29 0.18 -13.45
CA ALA A 356 6.61 -1.11 -13.57
C ALA A 356 5.74 -1.42 -12.34
N LEU A 357 6.16 -1.04 -11.13
CA LEU A 357 5.37 -1.18 -9.93
C LEU A 357 4.02 -0.42 -10.05
N VAL A 358 4.06 0.79 -10.61
CA VAL A 358 2.87 1.66 -10.72
C VAL A 358 1.85 1.05 -11.69
N TYR A 359 2.29 0.55 -12.86
CA TYR A 359 1.42 -0.13 -13.83
C TYR A 359 0.87 -1.45 -13.29
N GLN A 360 1.71 -2.29 -12.68
CA GLN A 360 1.30 -3.56 -12.08
C GLN A 360 0.28 -3.36 -10.96
N THR A 361 0.48 -2.34 -10.14
CA THR A 361 -0.47 -1.98 -9.09
C THR A 361 -1.82 -1.55 -9.66
N SER A 362 -1.81 -0.75 -10.70
CA SER A 362 -3.03 -0.32 -11.38
C SER A 362 -3.80 -1.52 -11.96
N ASP A 363 -3.13 -2.45 -12.63
CA ASP A 363 -3.72 -3.70 -13.14
C ASP A 363 -4.25 -4.58 -12.00
N SER A 364 -3.51 -4.70 -10.91
CA SER A 364 -3.95 -5.45 -9.72
C SER A 364 -5.22 -4.86 -9.11
N LEU A 365 -5.30 -3.54 -8.98
CA LEU A 365 -6.51 -2.87 -8.50
C LEU A 365 -7.69 -3.05 -9.46
N ASP A 366 -7.48 -3.01 -10.77
CA ASP A 366 -8.53 -3.27 -11.73
C ASP A 366 -9.08 -4.70 -11.61
N ARG A 367 -8.23 -5.69 -11.29
CA ARG A 367 -8.65 -7.06 -10.97
C ARG A 367 -9.47 -7.12 -9.68
N ILE A 368 -9.01 -6.47 -8.62
CA ILE A 368 -9.69 -6.41 -7.32
C ILE A 368 -11.04 -5.70 -7.46
N LEU A 369 -11.10 -4.61 -8.21
CA LEU A 369 -12.30 -3.80 -8.43
C LEU A 369 -13.26 -4.38 -9.48
N GLY A 370 -12.91 -5.49 -10.13
CA GLY A 370 -13.74 -6.10 -11.17
C GLY A 370 -13.87 -5.23 -12.43
N ARG A 371 -12.81 -4.53 -12.82
CA ARG A 371 -12.75 -3.66 -14.00
C ARG A 371 -12.16 -4.34 -15.23
N ILE A 372 -11.60 -5.55 -15.07
CA ILE A 372 -11.04 -6.35 -16.16
C ILE A 372 -12.12 -7.25 -16.74
N SER A 373 -12.30 -7.22 -18.05
CA SER A 373 -13.19 -8.06 -18.83
C SER A 373 -12.41 -9.09 -19.67
#